data_968bf78e0d5d29f6e41bc743b3e5b8ee
#
_entry.id   968bf78e0d5d29f6e41bc743b3e5b8ee
#
_cell.length_a   1.000
_cell.length_b   1.000
_cell.length_c   1.000
_cell.angle_alpha   90.00
_cell.angle_beta   90.00
_cell.angle_gamma   90.00
#
_symmetry.space_group_name_H-M   'P 1'
#
loop_
_entity.id
_entity.type
_entity.pdbx_description
1 polymer ?
#
loop_
_entity_poly.entity_id
_entity_poly.type
_entity_poly.pdbx_seq_one_letter_code
_entity_poly.pdbx_strand_id
1 'polypeptide(L)'
;MPTAASCLPISPGRGRLISPLRLSGPEQMALDEVLLESYEADAKPLPTLRFYQWNGPWLSLGRHQRHWPKHWNALAKRGALQMVRRPSGGSAVLHAGGLTYALIWPSPPRQRQQAYKQACQWLIKGFKELGLPLQFGDHPARGAIESNCFASSTAADLVDPQGDKRIGSAQLWRQGHLLQHGEIMLNPPQKLWREVFHCEPPSQAPASIPREGLSNLLQTTFRSCWPEVNWQESPITNDEWSSVANKAGNYEVLLDASGCSTNPPETIDSTTLGSAIPRG
;
A
#
# COMPACT_ATOMS: atom_id res chain seq x y z
N MET A 1 25.56 25.00 -3.10
CA MET A 1 24.21 24.65 -2.59
C MET A 1 23.74 23.46 -3.39
N PRO A 2 23.62 22.25 -2.85
CA PRO A 2 23.04 21.17 -3.61
C PRO A 2 21.55 21.49 -3.79
N THR A 3 21.13 21.60 -5.04
CA THR A 3 19.71 21.70 -5.44
C THR A 3 18.94 20.54 -4.81
N ALA A 4 17.90 20.84 -4.07
CA ALA A 4 16.98 19.84 -3.54
C ALA A 4 16.53 18.96 -4.72
N ALA A 5 16.90 17.67 -4.68
CA ALA A 5 16.44 16.72 -5.66
C ALA A 5 14.90 16.70 -5.63
N SER A 6 14.28 17.05 -6.75
CA SER A 6 12.83 16.96 -6.86
C SER A 6 12.40 15.51 -6.60
N CYS A 7 11.44 15.33 -5.71
CA CYS A 7 11.11 14.00 -5.23
C CYS A 7 10.53 13.06 -6.31
N LEU A 8 9.97 13.58 -7.41
CA LEU A 8 9.41 12.78 -8.51
C LEU A 8 9.34 13.62 -9.79
N PRO A 9 9.56 13.04 -10.98
CA PRO A 9 9.26 13.68 -12.23
C PRO A 9 7.73 13.61 -12.52
N ILE A 10 6.94 14.33 -11.74
CA ILE A 10 5.54 14.58 -12.09
C ILE A 10 5.54 15.85 -12.94
N SER A 11 4.97 15.76 -14.12
CA SER A 11 4.84 16.94 -15.00
C SER A 11 4.00 18.02 -14.31
N PRO A 12 4.33 19.30 -14.51
CA PRO A 12 3.51 20.41 -14.04
C PRO A 12 2.03 20.20 -14.43
N GLY A 13 1.11 20.41 -13.51
CA GLY A 13 -0.29 20.16 -13.79
C GLY A 13 -1.16 20.11 -12.54
N ARG A 14 -2.24 19.35 -12.63
CA ARG A 14 -3.15 19.10 -11.51
C ARG A 14 -2.82 17.79 -10.82
N GLY A 15 -3.03 17.74 -9.52
CA GLY A 15 -2.98 16.52 -8.73
C GLY A 15 -4.21 16.39 -7.85
N ARG A 16 -4.60 15.18 -7.51
CA ARG A 16 -5.78 14.86 -6.72
C ARG A 16 -5.41 14.41 -5.31
N LEU A 17 -6.06 14.97 -4.32
CA LEU A 17 -6.01 14.54 -2.94
C LEU A 17 -7.40 14.04 -2.54
N ILE A 18 -7.46 12.89 -1.93
CA ILE A 18 -8.71 12.32 -1.43
C ILE A 18 -8.69 12.39 0.10
N SER A 19 -9.72 13.01 0.66
CA SER A 19 -9.88 13.11 2.11
C SER A 19 -9.87 11.73 2.76
N PRO A 20 -9.32 11.59 3.99
CA PRO A 20 -9.22 10.31 4.66
C PRO A 20 -10.57 9.61 4.80
N LEU A 21 -10.61 8.33 4.43
CA LEU A 21 -11.80 7.49 4.51
C LEU A 21 -11.56 6.32 5.47
N ARG A 22 -12.64 5.88 6.11
CA ARG A 22 -12.65 4.67 6.92
C ARG A 22 -13.66 3.69 6.33
N LEU A 23 -13.17 2.63 5.69
CA LEU A 23 -13.96 1.65 4.96
C LEU A 23 -13.57 0.22 5.38
N SER A 24 -14.30 -0.76 4.88
CA SER A 24 -13.93 -2.18 4.98
C SER A 24 -12.69 -2.51 4.14
N GLY A 25 -12.05 -3.63 4.43
CA GLY A 25 -10.90 -4.10 3.66
C GLY A 25 -11.19 -4.26 2.17
N PRO A 26 -12.24 -4.97 1.77
CA PRO A 26 -12.62 -5.11 0.36
C PRO A 26 -12.85 -3.78 -0.35
N GLU A 27 -13.56 -2.83 0.28
CA GLU A 27 -13.79 -1.49 -0.28
C GLU A 27 -12.48 -0.69 -0.44
N GLN A 28 -11.57 -0.75 0.56
CA GLN A 28 -10.26 -0.07 0.46
C GLN A 28 -9.43 -0.60 -0.70
N MET A 29 -9.38 -1.93 -0.88
CA MET A 29 -8.61 -2.55 -1.94
C MET A 29 -9.24 -2.32 -3.32
N ALA A 30 -10.56 -2.38 -3.41
CA ALA A 30 -11.29 -2.04 -4.63
C ALA A 30 -11.06 -0.58 -5.03
N LEU A 31 -11.10 0.35 -4.06
CA LEU A 31 -10.89 1.77 -4.33
C LEU A 31 -9.47 2.06 -4.84
N ASP A 32 -8.43 1.42 -4.25
CA ASP A 32 -7.05 1.55 -4.74
C ASP A 32 -6.94 1.11 -6.21
N GLU A 33 -7.60 0.01 -6.58
CA GLU A 33 -7.56 -0.48 -7.96
C GLU A 33 -8.41 0.36 -8.91
N VAL A 34 -9.61 0.77 -8.51
CA VAL A 34 -10.49 1.66 -9.31
C VAL A 34 -9.77 2.97 -9.65
N LEU A 35 -9.07 3.56 -8.68
CA LEU A 35 -8.28 4.78 -8.92
C LEU A 35 -7.11 4.54 -9.88
N LEU A 36 -6.51 3.36 -9.88
CA LEU A 36 -5.47 3.02 -10.86
C LEU A 36 -6.05 2.79 -12.26
N GLU A 37 -7.19 2.10 -12.34
CA GLU A 37 -7.86 1.81 -13.62
C GLU A 37 -8.43 3.05 -14.29
N SER A 38 -8.85 4.05 -13.53
CA SER A 38 -9.32 5.32 -14.11
C SER A 38 -8.26 5.98 -15.00
N TYR A 39 -6.99 5.67 -14.79
CA TYR A 39 -5.87 6.17 -15.61
C TYR A 39 -5.79 5.53 -16.98
N GLU A 40 -6.33 4.34 -17.14
CA GLU A 40 -6.36 3.65 -18.44
C GLU A 40 -7.33 4.31 -19.42
N ALA A 41 -8.38 4.93 -18.88
CA ALA A 41 -9.41 5.61 -19.65
C ALA A 41 -9.13 7.11 -19.88
N ASP A 42 -8.20 7.71 -19.12
CA ASP A 42 -7.93 9.15 -19.17
C ASP A 42 -6.65 9.44 -19.96
N ALA A 43 -6.77 10.33 -20.95
CA ALA A 43 -5.62 10.80 -21.73
C ALA A 43 -4.60 11.62 -20.88
N LYS A 44 -5.00 12.14 -19.72
CA LYS A 44 -4.19 12.93 -18.80
C LYS A 44 -4.47 12.57 -17.34
N PRO A 45 -4.09 11.35 -16.91
CA PRO A 45 -4.38 10.91 -15.56
C PRO A 45 -3.69 11.79 -14.52
N LEU A 46 -4.41 12.13 -13.46
CA LEU A 46 -3.91 12.99 -12.40
C LEU A 46 -3.22 12.15 -11.32
N PRO A 47 -1.98 12.47 -10.92
CA PRO A 47 -1.38 11.83 -9.76
C PRO A 47 -2.32 11.99 -8.55
N THR A 48 -2.54 10.92 -7.81
CA THR A 48 -3.53 10.88 -6.72
C THR A 48 -2.89 10.37 -5.45
N LEU A 49 -3.09 11.08 -4.34
CA LEU A 49 -2.73 10.61 -3.00
C LEU A 49 -3.99 10.50 -2.15
N ARG A 50 -4.08 9.43 -1.38
CA ARG A 50 -5.05 9.27 -0.30
C ARG A 50 -4.42 8.67 0.94
N PHE A 51 -4.96 9.03 2.11
CA PHE A 51 -4.74 8.35 3.37
C PHE A 51 -6.04 7.68 3.80
N TYR A 52 -5.92 6.56 4.51
CA TYR A 52 -7.12 5.87 4.99
C TYR A 52 -6.87 5.04 6.25
N GLN A 53 -7.95 4.73 6.91
CA GLN A 53 -8.00 3.84 8.06
C GLN A 53 -9.00 2.72 7.79
N TRP A 54 -8.80 1.61 8.44
CA TRP A 54 -9.64 0.44 8.32
C TRP A 54 -10.73 0.46 9.40
N ASN A 55 -11.90 -0.10 9.10
CA ASN A 55 -13.01 -0.21 10.05
C ASN A 55 -12.82 -1.43 10.97
N GLY A 56 -11.78 -1.45 11.77
CA GLY A 56 -11.38 -2.53 12.66
C GLY A 56 -10.04 -3.14 12.27
N PRO A 57 -9.59 -4.20 12.95
CA PRO A 57 -8.39 -4.93 12.60
C PRO A 57 -8.57 -5.75 11.31
N TRP A 58 -7.69 -5.54 10.35
CA TRP A 58 -7.66 -6.29 9.09
C TRP A 58 -6.29 -6.92 8.85
N LEU A 59 -6.28 -8.14 8.34
CA LEU A 59 -5.09 -8.81 7.84
C LEU A 59 -5.15 -8.87 6.30
N SER A 60 -4.34 -8.06 5.62
CA SER A 60 -4.26 -8.11 4.16
C SER A 60 -3.25 -9.13 3.70
N LEU A 61 -3.69 -10.07 2.87
CA LEU A 61 -2.84 -11.05 2.18
C LEU A 61 -2.32 -10.45 0.88
N GLY A 62 -1.08 -10.76 0.52
CA GLY A 62 -0.56 -10.41 -0.80
C GLY A 62 -1.32 -11.16 -1.92
N ARG A 63 -1.37 -10.56 -3.12
CA ARG A 63 -2.09 -11.12 -4.29
C ARG A 63 -1.77 -12.61 -4.54
N HIS A 64 -0.51 -12.99 -4.41
CA HIS A 64 -0.04 -14.35 -4.71
C HIS A 64 0.11 -15.23 -3.46
N GLN A 65 -0.22 -14.74 -2.26
CA GLN A 65 -0.15 -15.49 -1.01
C GLN A 65 -1.36 -16.43 -0.92
N ARG A 66 -1.23 -17.65 -1.46
CA ARG A 66 -2.32 -18.65 -1.51
C ARG A 66 -2.44 -19.45 -0.22
N HIS A 67 -1.34 -19.57 0.53
CA HIS A 67 -1.27 -20.33 1.78
C HIS A 67 -0.96 -19.40 2.94
N TRP A 68 -1.59 -19.66 4.08
CA TRP A 68 -1.37 -18.93 5.33
C TRP A 68 -1.59 -19.85 6.54
N PRO A 69 -1.10 -19.47 7.73
CA PRO A 69 -1.28 -20.25 8.96
C PRO A 69 -2.76 -20.47 9.30
N LYS A 70 -3.15 -21.71 9.61
CA LYS A 70 -4.54 -22.08 9.92
C LYS A 70 -5.14 -21.29 11.09
N HIS A 71 -4.31 -20.87 12.06
CA HIS A 71 -4.79 -20.08 13.19
C HIS A 71 -5.33 -18.71 12.78
N TRP A 72 -4.95 -18.14 11.62
CA TRP A 72 -5.56 -16.91 11.12
C TRP A 72 -7.05 -17.09 10.82
N ASN A 73 -7.45 -18.26 10.30
CA ASN A 73 -8.87 -18.57 10.11
C ASN A 73 -9.62 -18.63 11.44
N ALA A 74 -8.98 -19.16 12.49
CA ALA A 74 -9.59 -19.19 13.82
C ALA A 74 -9.72 -17.78 14.42
N LEU A 75 -8.73 -16.91 14.21
CA LEU A 75 -8.79 -15.49 14.61
C LEU A 75 -9.94 -14.77 13.89
N ALA A 76 -10.07 -14.97 12.58
CA ALA A 76 -11.14 -14.37 11.79
C ALA A 76 -12.53 -14.88 12.19
N LYS A 77 -12.69 -16.19 12.36
CA LYS A 77 -13.96 -16.81 12.79
C LYS A 77 -14.45 -16.31 14.15
N ARG A 78 -13.56 -16.01 15.09
CA ARG A 78 -13.92 -15.41 16.39
C ARG A 78 -14.05 -13.89 16.38
N GLY A 79 -13.90 -13.24 15.22
CA GLY A 79 -14.05 -11.79 15.07
C GLY A 79 -12.87 -10.98 15.61
N ALA A 80 -11.70 -11.59 15.88
CA ALA A 80 -10.53 -10.87 16.36
C ALA A 80 -9.90 -9.99 15.28
N LEU A 81 -10.04 -10.37 14.01
CA LEU A 81 -9.65 -9.62 12.82
C LEU A 81 -10.54 -10.03 11.64
N GLN A 82 -10.44 -9.29 10.56
CA GLN A 82 -10.99 -9.68 9.26
C GLN A 82 -9.84 -9.88 8.25
N MET A 83 -10.10 -10.58 7.16
CA MET A 83 -9.07 -10.88 6.16
C MET A 83 -9.48 -10.33 4.79
N VAL A 84 -8.50 -9.81 4.07
CA VAL A 84 -8.71 -9.27 2.72
C VAL A 84 -7.50 -9.62 1.84
N ARG A 85 -7.70 -9.75 0.55
CA ARG A 85 -6.61 -9.90 -0.42
C ARG A 85 -6.35 -8.58 -1.10
N ARG A 86 -5.10 -8.08 -1.03
CA ARG A 86 -4.76 -6.84 -1.73
C ARG A 86 -4.33 -7.11 -3.17
N PRO A 87 -4.49 -6.14 -4.09
CA PRO A 87 -4.10 -6.27 -5.50
C PRO A 87 -2.58 -6.32 -5.71
N SER A 88 -1.79 -5.84 -4.75
CA SER A 88 -0.33 -5.88 -4.77
C SER A 88 0.24 -7.16 -4.16
N GLY A 89 1.51 -7.44 -4.42
CA GLY A 89 2.22 -8.60 -3.86
C GLY A 89 2.70 -8.43 -2.42
N GLY A 90 3.58 -9.33 -1.99
CA GLY A 90 4.21 -9.34 -0.65
C GLY A 90 3.53 -10.23 0.37
N SER A 91 4.08 -10.30 1.59
CA SER A 91 3.56 -11.07 2.72
C SER A 91 2.42 -10.33 3.43
N ALA A 92 1.74 -11.00 4.38
CA ALA A 92 0.60 -10.42 5.08
C ALA A 92 0.97 -9.19 5.91
N VAL A 93 0.03 -8.24 5.99
CA VAL A 93 0.14 -7.01 6.79
C VAL A 93 -1.07 -6.91 7.71
N LEU A 94 -0.82 -6.69 9.01
CA LEU A 94 -1.86 -6.39 9.98
C LEU A 94 -2.10 -4.88 10.04
N HIS A 95 -3.28 -4.48 9.59
CA HIS A 95 -3.75 -3.09 9.61
C HIS A 95 -4.53 -2.84 10.91
N ALA A 96 -3.80 -2.45 11.94
CA ALA A 96 -4.36 -2.12 13.24
C ALA A 96 -3.40 -1.17 13.97
N GLY A 97 -3.89 -0.01 14.36
CA GLY A 97 -3.09 1.01 15.08
C GLY A 97 -2.08 1.77 14.21
N GLY A 98 -2.28 1.78 12.91
CA GLY A 98 -1.48 2.50 11.92
C GLY A 98 -2.30 3.45 11.04
N LEU A 99 -1.64 3.97 10.02
CA LEU A 99 -2.22 4.79 8.96
C LEU A 99 -1.79 4.23 7.60
N THR A 100 -2.74 3.96 6.75
CA THR A 100 -2.44 3.48 5.39
C THR A 100 -2.45 4.64 4.40
N TYR A 101 -1.56 4.59 3.43
CA TYR A 101 -1.56 5.52 2.30
C TYR A 101 -1.63 4.79 0.96
N ALA A 102 -2.13 5.45 -0.06
CA ALA A 102 -2.02 5.02 -1.45
C ALA A 102 -1.65 6.22 -2.33
N LEU A 103 -0.59 6.03 -3.11
CA LEU A 103 -0.14 6.93 -4.17
C LEU A 103 -0.39 6.25 -5.51
N ILE A 104 -1.22 6.87 -6.34
CA ILE A 104 -1.40 6.46 -7.72
C ILE A 104 -0.60 7.46 -8.57
N TRP A 105 0.35 6.93 -9.34
CA TRP A 105 1.33 7.73 -10.05
C TRP A 105 1.33 7.37 -11.55
N PRO A 106 0.89 8.30 -12.39
CA PRO A 106 0.92 8.10 -13.83
C PRO A 106 2.36 8.18 -14.37
N SER A 107 2.72 7.23 -15.22
CA SER A 107 3.99 7.20 -15.93
C SER A 107 5.24 7.36 -15.02
N PRO A 108 5.40 6.53 -13.99
CA PRO A 108 6.59 6.57 -13.13
C PRO A 108 7.84 6.11 -13.90
N PRO A 109 9.05 6.27 -13.33
CA PRO A 109 10.25 5.69 -13.91
C PRO A 109 10.09 4.19 -14.17
N ARG A 110 10.52 3.72 -15.35
CA ARG A 110 10.37 2.31 -15.74
C ARG A 110 11.15 1.34 -14.84
N GLN A 111 12.25 1.79 -14.25
CA GLN A 111 13.02 0.99 -13.29
C GLN A 111 12.27 0.93 -11.94
N ARG A 112 11.76 -0.25 -11.60
CA ARG A 112 10.95 -0.47 -10.39
C ARG A 112 11.64 0.02 -9.10
N GLN A 113 12.93 -0.26 -8.95
CA GLN A 113 13.69 0.19 -7.78
C GLN A 113 13.77 1.71 -7.68
N GLN A 114 13.98 2.40 -8.82
CA GLN A 114 13.99 3.85 -8.87
C GLN A 114 12.61 4.43 -8.54
N ALA A 115 11.54 3.90 -9.14
CA ALA A 115 10.17 4.30 -8.84
C ALA A 115 9.86 4.12 -7.34
N TYR A 116 10.30 3.00 -6.76
CA TYR A 116 10.10 2.72 -5.33
C TYR A 116 10.81 3.75 -4.45
N LYS A 117 12.09 3.98 -4.70
CA LYS A 117 12.89 4.97 -3.96
C LYS A 117 12.27 6.37 -4.05
N GLN A 118 11.88 6.78 -5.24
CA GLN A 118 11.29 8.10 -5.45
C GLN A 118 9.91 8.21 -4.77
N ALA A 119 9.05 7.20 -4.89
CA ALA A 119 7.73 7.20 -4.27
C ALA A 119 7.76 7.24 -2.73
N CYS A 120 8.91 6.94 -2.10
CA CYS A 120 9.09 7.00 -0.65
C CYS A 120 9.74 8.29 -0.14
N GLN A 121 10.31 9.15 -1.00
CA GLN A 121 11.09 10.32 -0.55
C GLN A 121 10.27 11.30 0.30
N TRP A 122 9.02 11.54 -0.06
CA TRP A 122 8.14 12.41 0.71
C TRP A 122 7.84 11.86 2.12
N LEU A 123 7.77 10.54 2.27
CA LEU A 123 7.63 9.89 3.58
C LEU A 123 8.90 10.10 4.43
N ILE A 124 10.07 9.85 3.84
CA ILE A 124 11.36 10.09 4.52
C ILE A 124 11.47 11.55 4.95
N LYS A 125 11.12 12.50 4.07
CA LYS A 125 11.11 13.93 4.40
C LYS A 125 10.14 14.25 5.52
N GLY A 126 8.88 13.79 5.42
CA GLY A 126 7.85 14.06 6.42
C GLY A 126 8.20 13.51 7.80
N PHE A 127 8.67 12.28 7.87
CA PHE A 127 9.08 11.70 9.14
C PHE A 127 10.34 12.36 9.73
N LYS A 128 11.26 12.81 8.89
CA LYS A 128 12.41 13.63 9.34
C LYS A 128 11.96 14.96 9.96
N GLU A 129 10.99 15.64 9.34
CA GLU A 129 10.39 16.89 9.87
C GLU A 129 9.66 16.65 11.21
N LEU A 130 9.13 15.45 11.43
CA LEU A 130 8.51 15.02 12.68
C LEU A 130 9.51 14.50 13.73
N GLY A 131 10.82 14.57 13.46
CA GLY A 131 11.86 14.15 14.39
C GLY A 131 12.15 12.64 14.42
N LEU A 132 11.61 11.87 13.47
CA LEU A 132 11.90 10.43 13.29
C LEU A 132 12.51 10.19 11.91
N PRO A 133 13.84 10.33 11.73
CA PRO A 133 14.45 10.08 10.43
C PRO A 133 14.30 8.62 10.02
N LEU A 134 13.74 8.38 8.84
CA LEU A 134 13.60 7.05 8.27
C LEU A 134 14.62 6.86 7.15
N GLN A 135 15.06 5.62 6.97
CA GLN A 135 15.93 5.20 5.87
C GLN A 135 15.40 3.92 5.22
N PHE A 136 15.89 3.58 4.04
CA PHE A 136 15.58 2.29 3.41
C PHE A 136 16.23 1.15 4.20
N GLY A 137 15.54 0.02 4.29
CA GLY A 137 16.08 -1.20 4.90
C GLY A 137 17.26 -1.74 4.08
N ASP A 138 18.20 -2.43 4.75
CA ASP A 138 19.45 -2.89 4.14
C ASP A 138 19.41 -4.34 3.65
N HIS A 139 18.33 -5.07 3.93
CA HIS A 139 18.27 -6.50 3.60
C HIS A 139 17.63 -6.72 2.22
N PRO A 140 18.22 -7.61 1.38
CA PRO A 140 17.56 -8.05 0.16
C PRO A 140 16.26 -8.76 0.53
N ALA A 141 15.23 -8.60 -0.31
CA ALA A 141 13.98 -9.33 -0.17
C ALA A 141 14.28 -10.84 -0.10
N ARG A 142 14.15 -11.43 1.07
CA ARG A 142 14.20 -12.88 1.21
C ARG A 142 12.93 -13.45 0.59
N GLY A 143 13.08 -14.52 -0.19
CA GLY A 143 11.95 -15.18 -0.83
C GLY A 143 10.87 -15.54 0.19
N ALA A 144 9.63 -15.62 -0.25
CA ALA A 144 8.35 -15.62 0.46
C ALA A 144 8.14 -16.73 1.54
N ILE A 145 9.10 -16.97 2.43
CA ILE A 145 9.00 -17.97 3.48
C ILE A 145 8.36 -17.40 4.77
N GLU A 146 8.41 -16.10 4.98
CA GLU A 146 7.81 -15.47 6.17
C GLU A 146 6.43 -14.90 5.85
N SER A 147 5.44 -15.36 6.59
CA SER A 147 4.05 -14.90 6.43
C SER A 147 3.81 -13.47 6.92
N ASN A 148 4.75 -12.87 7.67
CA ASN A 148 4.68 -11.52 8.23
C ASN A 148 5.55 -10.54 7.43
N CYS A 149 4.93 -9.53 6.84
CA CYS A 149 5.65 -8.48 6.09
C CYS A 149 6.53 -7.59 6.98
N PHE A 150 6.26 -7.49 8.29
CA PHE A 150 7.03 -6.69 9.24
C PHE A 150 8.13 -7.46 9.98
N ALA A 151 8.25 -8.77 9.77
CA ALA A 151 9.31 -9.59 10.39
C ALA A 151 10.70 -9.33 9.79
N SER A 152 10.77 -8.83 8.55
CA SER A 152 12.02 -8.47 7.90
C SER A 152 11.88 -7.14 7.15
N SER A 153 12.92 -6.32 7.17
CA SER A 153 12.99 -5.11 6.34
C SER A 153 13.72 -5.44 5.03
N THR A 154 13.16 -4.97 3.93
CA THR A 154 13.78 -5.05 2.60
C THR A 154 14.23 -3.67 2.14
N ALA A 155 15.02 -3.60 1.07
CA ALA A 155 15.41 -2.32 0.45
C ALA A 155 14.21 -1.46 -0.03
N ALA A 156 13.00 -1.98 0.09
CA ALA A 156 11.75 -1.31 -0.24
C ALA A 156 11.00 -0.79 1.01
N ASP A 157 11.45 -1.12 2.20
CA ASP A 157 10.83 -0.72 3.46
C ASP A 157 11.53 0.48 4.07
N LEU A 158 10.82 1.24 4.90
CA LEU A 158 11.42 2.33 5.65
C LEU A 158 11.55 1.92 7.12
N VAL A 159 12.77 2.01 7.63
CA VAL A 159 13.15 1.67 9.00
C VAL A 159 13.58 2.91 9.75
N ASP A 160 13.38 2.92 11.05
CA ASP A 160 13.86 3.96 11.96
C ASP A 160 15.31 3.71 12.41
N PRO A 161 15.94 4.62 13.17
CA PRO A 161 17.31 4.45 13.67
C PRO A 161 17.53 3.23 14.56
N GLN A 162 16.47 2.68 15.15
CA GLN A 162 16.50 1.47 15.97
C GLN A 162 16.42 0.18 15.13
N GLY A 163 16.18 0.33 13.83
CA GLY A 163 16.01 -0.78 12.90
C GLY A 163 14.59 -1.33 12.82
N ASP A 164 13.65 -0.71 13.53
CA ASP A 164 12.24 -1.10 13.45
C ASP A 164 11.65 -0.66 12.11
N LYS A 165 10.98 -1.58 11.42
CA LYS A 165 10.24 -1.27 10.21
C LYS A 165 9.03 -0.40 10.54
N ARG A 166 9.05 0.85 10.08
CA ARG A 166 7.97 1.82 10.30
C ARG A 166 6.98 1.86 9.15
N ILE A 167 7.46 1.67 7.91
CA ILE A 167 6.60 1.71 6.75
C ILE A 167 6.92 0.52 5.86
N GLY A 168 5.92 -0.31 5.63
CA GLY A 168 5.96 -1.38 4.64
C GLY A 168 5.09 -1.00 3.45
N SER A 169 5.65 -1.00 2.24
CA SER A 169 4.92 -0.62 1.04
C SER A 169 4.97 -1.72 -0.01
N ALA A 170 3.96 -1.76 -0.86
CA ALA A 170 3.88 -2.66 -2.00
C ALA A 170 3.42 -1.90 -3.24
N GLN A 171 3.78 -2.43 -4.41
CA GLN A 171 3.47 -1.82 -5.70
C GLN A 171 2.63 -2.75 -6.58
N LEU A 172 1.70 -2.15 -7.33
CA LEU A 172 1.02 -2.75 -8.47
C LEU A 172 1.27 -1.87 -9.70
N TRP A 173 1.75 -2.49 -10.76
CA TRP A 173 1.96 -1.84 -12.04
C TRP A 173 0.91 -2.31 -13.04
N ARG A 174 0.25 -1.35 -13.71
CA ARG A 174 -0.75 -1.63 -14.73
C ARG A 174 -0.64 -0.60 -15.85
N GLN A 175 -0.50 -1.06 -17.09
CA GLN A 175 -0.41 -0.22 -18.31
C GLN A 175 0.55 0.98 -18.21
N GLY A 176 1.69 0.81 -17.53
CA GLY A 176 2.68 1.88 -17.36
C GLY A 176 2.39 2.86 -16.22
N HIS A 177 1.31 2.66 -15.45
CA HIS A 177 0.96 3.40 -14.25
C HIS A 177 1.27 2.60 -12.99
N LEU A 178 1.40 3.29 -11.87
CA LEU A 178 1.79 2.71 -10.58
C LEU A 178 0.78 3.03 -9.49
N LEU A 179 0.31 2.02 -8.80
CA LEU A 179 -0.22 2.14 -7.44
C LEU A 179 0.89 1.72 -6.47
N GLN A 180 1.27 2.59 -5.55
CA GLN A 180 2.04 2.22 -4.36
C GLN A 180 1.20 2.50 -3.13
N HIS A 181 0.93 1.49 -2.34
CA HIS A 181 0.28 1.64 -1.05
C HIS A 181 1.13 1.04 0.07
N GLY A 182 0.93 1.52 1.29
CA GLY A 182 1.73 1.07 2.43
C GLY A 182 1.10 1.38 3.76
N GLU A 183 1.49 0.59 4.76
CA GLU A 183 1.10 0.77 6.15
C GLU A 183 2.18 1.52 6.90
N ILE A 184 1.81 2.62 7.51
CA ILE A 184 2.61 3.40 8.46
C ILE A 184 2.30 2.86 9.85
N MET A 185 3.21 2.08 10.40
CA MET A 185 3.04 1.44 11.71
C MET A 185 3.29 2.44 12.84
N LEU A 186 2.26 2.72 13.62
CA LEU A 186 2.32 3.69 14.70
C LEU A 186 2.23 3.04 16.08
N ASN A 187 1.18 2.26 16.29
CA ASN A 187 0.87 1.65 17.59
C ASN A 187 0.30 0.23 17.38
N PRO A 188 1.15 -0.76 17.05
CA PRO A 188 0.66 -2.12 16.82
C PRO A 188 0.01 -2.69 18.08
N PRO A 189 -1.18 -3.29 17.99
CA PRO A 189 -1.86 -3.90 19.13
C PRO A 189 -1.12 -5.16 19.54
N GLN A 190 -0.34 -5.09 20.61
CA GLN A 190 0.63 -6.10 21.02
C GLN A 190 0.05 -7.51 21.14
N LYS A 191 -1.11 -7.62 21.80
CA LYS A 191 -1.78 -8.92 21.98
C LYS A 191 -2.17 -9.54 20.63
N LEU A 192 -2.89 -8.78 19.81
CA LEU A 192 -3.34 -9.27 18.51
C LEU A 192 -2.14 -9.59 17.59
N TRP A 193 -1.08 -8.77 17.65
CA TRP A 193 0.13 -9.01 16.86
C TRP A 193 0.77 -10.38 17.20
N ARG A 194 0.95 -10.67 18.49
CA ARG A 194 1.49 -11.98 18.92
C ARG A 194 0.58 -13.14 18.54
N GLU A 195 -0.74 -12.94 18.61
CA GLU A 195 -1.71 -13.96 18.19
C GLU A 195 -1.65 -14.22 16.68
N VAL A 196 -1.41 -13.19 15.85
CA VAL A 196 -1.32 -13.31 14.39
C VAL A 196 0.04 -13.87 13.96
N PHE A 197 1.15 -13.30 14.44
CA PHE A 197 2.46 -13.55 13.88
C PHE A 197 3.37 -14.40 14.76
N HIS A 198 2.96 -14.72 16.00
CA HIS A 198 3.74 -15.48 16.97
C HIS A 198 5.13 -14.88 17.24
N CYS A 199 5.27 -13.58 17.13
CA CYS A 199 6.48 -12.81 17.41
C CYS A 199 6.13 -11.48 18.08
N GLU A 200 7.16 -10.80 18.61
CA GLU A 200 6.98 -9.47 19.18
C GLU A 200 6.63 -8.44 18.09
N PRO A 201 5.73 -7.50 18.38
CA PRO A 201 5.44 -6.39 17.47
C PRO A 201 6.63 -5.45 17.37
N PRO A 202 6.74 -4.67 16.29
CA PRO A 202 7.63 -3.51 16.26
C PRO A 202 7.33 -2.59 17.45
N SER A 203 8.32 -1.82 17.88
CA SER A 203 8.11 -0.83 18.93
C SER A 203 7.04 0.18 18.51
N GLN A 204 6.38 0.80 19.48
CA GLN A 204 5.49 1.93 19.20
C GLN A 204 6.28 3.09 18.61
N ALA A 205 5.71 3.81 17.65
CA ALA A 205 6.33 5.02 17.17
C ALA A 205 6.46 6.03 18.33
N PRO A 206 7.53 6.86 18.37
CA PRO A 206 7.74 7.84 19.42
C PRO A 206 6.51 8.72 19.66
N ALA A 207 6.34 9.20 20.90
CA ALA A 207 5.22 10.07 21.26
C ALA A 207 5.22 11.42 20.50
N SER A 208 6.39 11.83 19.99
CA SER A 208 6.52 12.99 19.10
C SER A 208 5.79 12.84 17.77
N ILE A 209 5.50 11.62 17.33
CA ILE A 209 4.73 11.37 16.11
C ILE A 209 3.24 11.45 16.46
N PRO A 210 2.51 12.48 16.01
CA PRO A 210 1.10 12.64 16.33
C PRO A 210 0.26 11.51 15.74
N ARG A 211 -0.72 11.03 16.49
CA ARG A 211 -1.69 10.03 16.00
C ARG A 211 -2.81 10.71 15.24
N GLU A 212 -3.28 11.83 15.78
CA GLU A 212 -4.26 12.69 15.13
C GLU A 212 -3.56 13.70 14.23
N GLY A 213 -4.14 13.99 13.08
CA GLY A 213 -3.59 14.97 12.13
C GLY A 213 -2.34 14.54 11.36
N LEU A 214 -1.79 13.33 11.61
CA LEU A 214 -0.61 12.85 10.89
C LEU A 214 -0.81 12.88 9.36
N SER A 215 -1.97 12.47 8.89
CA SER A 215 -2.31 12.51 7.45
C SER A 215 -2.18 13.92 6.87
N ASN A 216 -2.64 14.94 7.60
CA ASN A 216 -2.55 16.34 7.16
C ASN A 216 -1.11 16.85 7.12
N LEU A 217 -0.31 16.50 8.14
CA LEU A 217 1.12 16.85 8.17
C LEU A 217 1.88 16.20 7.01
N LEU A 218 1.68 14.90 6.80
CA LEU A 218 2.29 14.18 5.70
C LEU A 218 1.80 14.67 4.34
N GLN A 219 0.52 15.07 4.22
CA GLN A 219 -0.01 15.66 3.00
C GLN A 219 0.62 17.03 2.71
N THR A 220 0.91 17.82 3.74
CA THR A 220 1.62 19.10 3.58
C THR A 220 3.04 18.88 3.06
N THR A 221 3.79 17.95 3.64
CA THR A 221 5.12 17.57 3.14
C THR A 221 5.05 17.00 1.73
N PHE A 222 4.06 16.15 1.45
CA PHE A 222 3.83 15.62 0.10
C PHE A 222 3.65 16.74 -0.91
N ARG A 223 2.77 17.71 -0.68
CA ARG A 223 2.57 18.87 -1.54
C ARG A 223 3.87 19.65 -1.76
N SER A 224 4.69 19.82 -0.72
CA SER A 224 5.96 20.55 -0.82
C SER A 224 7.04 19.84 -1.65
N CYS A 225 6.87 18.55 -1.91
CA CYS A 225 7.76 17.81 -2.80
C CYS A 225 7.47 18.06 -4.29
N TRP A 226 6.30 18.60 -4.62
CA TRP A 226 5.88 18.95 -5.99
C TRP A 226 5.18 20.31 -6.00
N PRO A 227 5.93 21.39 -5.81
CA PRO A 227 5.35 22.74 -5.75
C PRO A 227 4.74 23.21 -7.09
N GLU A 228 5.15 22.61 -8.19
CA GLU A 228 4.64 22.86 -9.55
C GLU A 228 3.32 22.13 -9.84
N VAL A 229 2.87 21.23 -8.97
CA VAL A 229 1.59 20.52 -9.10
C VAL A 229 0.53 21.23 -8.26
N ASN A 230 -0.57 21.62 -8.90
CA ASN A 230 -1.74 22.15 -8.21
C ASN A 230 -2.56 21.00 -7.59
N TRP A 231 -2.25 20.64 -6.36
CA TRP A 231 -2.95 19.60 -5.61
C TRP A 231 -4.30 20.10 -5.10
N GLN A 232 -5.37 19.47 -5.56
CA GLN A 232 -6.75 19.82 -5.19
C GLN A 232 -7.40 18.63 -4.47
N GLU A 233 -8.16 18.92 -3.42
CA GLU A 233 -9.06 17.95 -2.83
C GLU A 233 -10.21 17.67 -3.80
N SER A 234 -10.44 16.38 -4.03
CA SER A 234 -11.50 15.92 -4.91
C SER A 234 -12.10 14.64 -4.34
N PRO A 235 -13.41 14.63 -4.06
CA PRO A 235 -14.07 13.44 -3.51
C PRO A 235 -14.07 12.30 -4.53
N ILE A 236 -14.38 11.11 -4.05
CA ILE A 236 -14.68 9.95 -4.88
C ILE A 236 -15.98 10.23 -5.62
N THR A 237 -15.98 10.03 -6.94
CA THR A 237 -17.16 10.25 -7.78
C THR A 237 -18.19 9.12 -7.62
N ASN A 238 -19.42 9.33 -8.06
CA ASN A 238 -20.46 8.30 -8.02
C ASN A 238 -20.10 7.08 -8.89
N ASP A 239 -19.44 7.31 -10.03
CA ASP A 239 -19.00 6.22 -10.92
C ASP A 239 -17.86 5.40 -10.29
N GLU A 240 -16.92 6.07 -9.61
CA GLU A 240 -15.89 5.38 -8.83
C GLU A 240 -16.52 4.57 -7.70
N TRP A 241 -17.48 5.11 -6.95
CA TRP A 241 -18.20 4.38 -5.90
C TRP A 241 -18.97 3.17 -6.46
N SER A 242 -19.62 3.33 -7.60
CA SER A 242 -20.30 2.22 -8.28
C SER A 242 -19.32 1.13 -8.67
N SER A 243 -18.15 1.52 -9.19
CA SER A 243 -17.08 0.59 -9.54
C SER A 243 -16.50 -0.12 -8.32
N VAL A 244 -16.31 0.60 -7.19
CA VAL A 244 -15.90 0.01 -5.91
C VAL A 244 -16.90 -1.02 -5.43
N ALA A 245 -18.19 -0.71 -5.43
CA ALA A 245 -19.24 -1.64 -5.00
C ALA A 245 -19.25 -2.93 -5.84
N ASN A 246 -19.06 -2.81 -7.15
CA ASN A 246 -19.00 -3.96 -8.06
C ASN A 246 -17.75 -4.82 -7.87
N LYS A 247 -16.63 -4.25 -7.42
CA LYS A 247 -15.33 -4.94 -7.31
C LYS A 247 -15.01 -5.43 -5.92
N ALA A 248 -15.59 -4.86 -4.87
CA ALA A 248 -15.22 -5.14 -3.49
C ALA A 248 -15.22 -6.65 -3.16
N GLY A 249 -16.21 -7.40 -3.65
CA GLY A 249 -16.28 -8.85 -3.46
C GLY A 249 -15.07 -9.64 -3.99
N ASN A 250 -14.34 -9.12 -4.98
CA ASN A 250 -13.16 -9.78 -5.53
C ASN A 250 -11.97 -9.83 -4.54
N TYR A 251 -12.00 -9.00 -3.52
CA TYR A 251 -10.94 -8.90 -2.50
C TYR A 251 -11.26 -9.66 -1.22
N GLU A 252 -12.45 -10.22 -1.09
CA GLU A 252 -12.83 -11.04 0.06
C GLU A 252 -12.00 -12.32 0.11
N VAL A 253 -11.64 -12.74 1.32
CA VAL A 253 -10.97 -14.00 1.58
C VAL A 253 -11.99 -14.99 2.09
N LEU A 254 -12.30 -16.00 1.27
CA LEU A 254 -13.17 -17.09 1.68
C LEU A 254 -12.38 -18.01 2.62
N LEU A 255 -12.90 -18.17 3.85
CA LEU A 255 -12.28 -18.98 4.90
C LEU A 255 -12.73 -20.42 4.77
N ASP A 256 -11.90 -21.29 4.27
CA ASP A 256 -12.09 -22.74 4.32
C ASP A 256 -11.39 -23.38 5.54
N ALA A 257 -11.60 -24.68 5.72
CA ALA A 257 -10.99 -25.42 6.81
C ALA A 257 -9.50 -25.72 6.59
N SER A 258 -9.00 -25.59 5.35
CA SER A 258 -7.65 -25.96 4.96
C SER A 258 -6.64 -24.81 5.11
N GLY A 259 -7.13 -23.56 5.20
CA GLY A 259 -6.27 -22.36 5.18
C GLY A 259 -5.71 -22.08 3.79
N CYS A 260 -6.43 -22.52 2.74
CA CYS A 260 -6.11 -22.25 1.35
C CYS A 260 -7.15 -21.29 0.78
N SER A 261 -6.74 -20.39 -0.12
CA SER A 261 -7.66 -19.50 -0.83
C SER A 261 -8.47 -20.30 -1.86
N THR A 262 -9.78 -20.23 -1.78
CA THR A 262 -10.69 -20.78 -2.77
C THR A 262 -11.10 -19.75 -3.83
N ASN A 263 -10.54 -18.54 -3.81
CA ASN A 263 -10.85 -17.56 -4.85
C ASN A 263 -10.47 -18.12 -6.22
N PRO A 264 -11.35 -18.08 -7.21
CA PRO A 264 -11.05 -18.57 -8.55
C PRO A 264 -9.83 -17.83 -9.11
N PRO A 265 -9.02 -18.48 -9.96
CA PRO A 265 -7.97 -17.77 -10.69
C PRO A 265 -8.64 -16.69 -11.55
N GLU A 266 -8.13 -15.47 -11.50
CA GLU A 266 -8.49 -14.44 -12.48
C GLU A 266 -8.33 -15.04 -13.88
N THR A 267 -9.33 -14.91 -14.72
CA THR A 267 -9.24 -15.18 -16.15
C THR A 267 -8.09 -14.34 -16.70
N ILE A 268 -6.99 -14.99 -17.03
CA ILE A 268 -5.89 -14.38 -17.78
C ILE A 268 -6.48 -14.02 -19.13
N ASP A 269 -6.62 -12.74 -19.40
CA ASP A 269 -6.97 -12.23 -20.72
C ASP A 269 -5.88 -12.69 -21.72
N SER A 270 -6.24 -13.65 -22.57
CA SER A 270 -5.35 -14.38 -23.47
C SER A 270 -4.92 -13.57 -24.70
N THR A 271 -4.96 -12.23 -24.65
CA THR A 271 -4.65 -11.35 -25.80
C THR A 271 -3.20 -10.92 -25.91
N THR A 272 -2.24 -11.60 -25.27
CA THR A 272 -0.80 -11.32 -25.43
C THR A 272 0.02 -12.58 -25.74
N LEU A 273 -0.43 -13.40 -26.69
CA LEU A 273 0.46 -14.33 -27.40
C LEU A 273 0.78 -13.73 -28.76
N GLY A 274 1.79 -12.87 -28.77
CA GLY A 274 2.42 -12.38 -30.00
C GLY A 274 3.03 -13.55 -30.77
N SER A 275 2.61 -13.66 -32.01
CA SER A 275 3.06 -14.56 -33.02
C SER A 275 4.58 -14.75 -33.09
N ALA A 276 5.02 -16.00 -32.95
CA ALA A 276 6.37 -16.43 -33.32
C ALA A 276 6.54 -16.27 -34.82
N ILE A 277 7.53 -15.52 -35.27
CA ILE A 277 8.01 -15.46 -36.62
C ILE A 277 8.91 -16.70 -36.86
N PRO A 278 8.69 -17.53 -37.88
CA PRO A 278 9.59 -18.62 -38.22
C PRO A 278 10.87 -18.07 -38.86
N ARG A 279 12.00 -18.65 -38.48
CA ARG A 279 13.30 -18.44 -39.14
C ARG A 279 13.27 -19.04 -40.53
N GLY A 280 13.53 -18.24 -41.54
CA GLY A 280 14.05 -18.61 -42.85
C GLY A 280 15.47 -18.03 -42.95
#